data_db147ea8fd9d459a4a0a247c2c4a3795
#
_entry.id   db147ea8fd9d459a4a0a247c2c4a3795
#
_cell.length_a   1.000
_cell.length_b   1.000
_cell.length_c   1.000
_cell.angle_alpha   90.00
_cell.angle_beta   90.00
_cell.angle_gamma   90.00
#
_symmetry.space_group_name_H-M   'P 1'
#
loop_
_entity.id
_entity.type
_entity.pdbx_description
1 polymer ?
#
loop_
_entity_poly.entity_id
_entity_poly.type
_entity_poly.pdbx_seq_one_letter_code
_entity_poly.pdbx_strand_id
1 'polypeptide(L)'
;MFDFRLILDRDWLDGATNMARDEAISRAVSARAQPPTLRLYGWAPPCISLGLSQRIRTVDEAAIQRDGVAVVRRATGGLVILHTDELTYSIALPPDHPIAIGDVMTSYRRIAKAIIQALKILGVTDAQADAVAKEDKATGPVCFEAPSDYEVMSAPKAHGGKKLVGSAQWRRVNGVLQHGSLPLTGDIGRVCQYLIDAPTPEAVRAHAATLQEIVERSVSWDKAAQAYQGAFAETLDIQFAPALLSTEEHSTTSELVATKYGNDAWNRRR
;
A
#
# COMPACT_ATOMS: atom_id res chain seq x y z
N MET A 1 1.74 3.55 25.40
CA MET A 1 1.07 2.46 24.65
C MET A 1 -0.24 3.00 24.09
N PHE A 2 -0.51 2.80 22.80
CA PHE A 2 -1.71 3.31 22.13
C PHE A 2 -2.62 2.14 21.77
N ASP A 3 -3.92 2.27 22.05
CA ASP A 3 -4.92 1.25 21.69
C ASP A 3 -5.29 1.36 20.21
N PHE A 4 -5.14 0.26 19.48
CA PHE A 4 -5.45 0.16 18.05
C PHE A 4 -6.36 -1.03 17.78
N ARG A 5 -7.23 -0.89 16.80
CA ARG A 5 -7.87 -2.04 16.16
C ARG A 5 -6.91 -2.68 15.17
N LEU A 6 -6.95 -4.02 15.13
CA LEU A 6 -6.33 -4.82 14.09
C LEU A 6 -7.41 -5.51 13.27
N ILE A 7 -7.46 -5.23 11.97
CA ILE A 7 -8.36 -5.90 11.03
C ILE A 7 -7.50 -6.75 10.09
N LEU A 8 -7.73 -8.07 10.10
CA LEU A 8 -7.09 -9.02 9.19
C LEU A 8 -8.13 -9.51 8.18
N ASP A 9 -8.12 -8.95 6.98
CA ASP A 9 -9.00 -9.39 5.89
C ASP A 9 -8.34 -10.56 5.16
N ARG A 10 -8.72 -11.78 5.53
CA ARG A 10 -8.22 -13.03 4.92
C ARG A 10 -9.01 -13.44 3.68
N ASP A 11 -10.25 -12.98 3.55
CA ASP A 11 -11.05 -13.08 2.34
C ASP A 11 -10.62 -11.93 1.43
N TRP A 12 -9.82 -12.23 0.43
CA TRP A 12 -9.30 -11.20 -0.46
C TRP A 12 -10.40 -10.59 -1.31
N LEU A 13 -10.39 -9.28 -1.39
CA LEU A 13 -11.46 -8.49 -1.96
C LEU A 13 -11.02 -7.81 -3.25
N ASP A 14 -12.01 -7.42 -4.05
CA ASP A 14 -11.78 -6.62 -5.25
C ASP A 14 -11.27 -5.20 -4.91
N GLY A 15 -10.72 -4.55 -5.94
CA GLY A 15 -10.09 -3.24 -5.79
C GLY A 15 -11.04 -2.14 -5.30
N ALA A 16 -12.29 -2.14 -5.76
CA ALA A 16 -13.28 -1.15 -5.37
C ALA A 16 -13.63 -1.30 -3.88
N THR A 17 -13.86 -2.53 -3.44
CA THR A 17 -14.16 -2.85 -2.04
C THR A 17 -12.97 -2.55 -1.13
N ASN A 18 -11.74 -2.90 -1.53
CA ASN A 18 -10.54 -2.59 -0.75
C ASN A 18 -10.36 -1.09 -0.52
N MET A 19 -10.48 -0.28 -1.57
CA MET A 19 -10.35 1.17 -1.46
C MET A 19 -11.51 1.80 -0.69
N ALA A 20 -12.72 1.27 -0.83
CA ALA A 20 -13.89 1.72 -0.08
C ALA A 20 -13.75 1.42 1.42
N ARG A 21 -13.26 0.23 1.81
CA ARG A 21 -12.98 -0.12 3.21
C ARG A 21 -11.93 0.78 3.83
N ASP A 22 -10.82 1.02 3.14
CA ASP A 22 -9.78 1.92 3.64
C ASP A 22 -10.32 3.33 3.90
N GLU A 23 -11.16 3.86 3.00
CA GLU A 23 -11.78 5.17 3.22
C GLU A 23 -12.85 5.13 4.32
N ALA A 24 -13.68 4.09 4.41
CA ALA A 24 -14.69 3.94 5.47
C ALA A 24 -14.05 3.90 6.86
N ILE A 25 -13.00 3.08 7.03
CA ILE A 25 -12.21 3.02 8.27
C ILE A 25 -11.59 4.40 8.57
N SER A 26 -10.99 5.04 7.58
CA SER A 26 -10.38 6.36 7.75
C SER A 26 -11.41 7.42 8.18
N ARG A 27 -12.63 7.39 7.64
CA ARG A 27 -13.73 8.28 8.05
C ARG A 27 -14.16 8.03 9.49
N ALA A 28 -14.34 6.76 9.88
CA ALA A 28 -14.75 6.39 11.24
C ALA A 28 -13.70 6.79 12.29
N VAL A 29 -12.40 6.55 12.00
CA VAL A 29 -11.28 6.96 12.85
C VAL A 29 -11.18 8.50 12.93
N SER A 30 -11.34 9.21 11.82
CA SER A 30 -11.31 10.67 11.77
C SER A 30 -12.45 11.30 12.56
N ALA A 31 -13.62 10.67 12.56
CA ALA A 31 -14.78 11.07 13.38
C ALA A 31 -14.68 10.61 14.84
N ARG A 32 -13.63 9.90 15.24
CA ARG A 32 -13.43 9.26 16.55
C ARG A 32 -14.55 8.27 16.94
N ALA A 33 -15.29 7.78 15.97
CA ALA A 33 -16.27 6.70 16.15
C ALA A 33 -15.59 5.34 16.30
N GLN A 34 -14.35 5.23 15.84
CA GLN A 34 -13.51 4.03 15.97
C GLN A 34 -12.08 4.43 16.39
N PRO A 35 -11.37 3.55 17.13
CA PRO A 35 -9.95 3.75 17.46
C PRO A 35 -9.06 3.79 16.21
N PRO A 36 -7.83 4.31 16.33
CA PRO A 36 -6.80 4.12 15.30
C PRO A 36 -6.75 2.66 14.84
N THR A 37 -6.58 2.43 13.54
CA THR A 37 -6.77 1.09 12.97
C THR A 37 -5.61 0.74 12.04
N LEU A 38 -5.04 -0.46 12.23
CA LEU A 38 -4.21 -1.15 11.25
C LEU A 38 -5.05 -2.21 10.57
N ARG A 39 -5.09 -2.20 9.23
CA ARG A 39 -5.72 -3.24 8.42
C ARG A 39 -4.68 -3.90 7.54
N LEU A 40 -4.68 -5.25 7.48
CA LEU A 40 -3.83 -6.06 6.62
C LEU A 40 -4.73 -6.88 5.70
N TYR A 41 -4.44 -6.89 4.38
CA TYR A 41 -5.31 -7.50 3.39
C TYR A 41 -4.58 -7.91 2.11
N GLY A 42 -5.27 -8.63 1.24
CA GLY A 42 -4.87 -8.99 -0.12
C GLY A 42 -5.92 -8.60 -1.15
N TRP A 43 -5.72 -8.98 -2.40
CA TRP A 43 -6.53 -8.58 -3.55
C TRP A 43 -6.95 -9.78 -4.38
N ALA A 44 -8.24 -9.87 -4.73
CA ALA A 44 -8.78 -10.80 -5.71
C ALA A 44 -10.04 -10.21 -6.38
N PRO A 45 -10.13 -10.16 -7.72
CA PRO A 45 -9.08 -10.56 -8.68
C PRO A 45 -7.86 -9.63 -8.65
N PRO A 46 -6.80 -9.92 -9.44
CA PRO A 46 -5.70 -8.99 -9.68
C PRO A 46 -6.21 -7.61 -10.07
N CYS A 47 -5.57 -6.55 -9.56
CA CYS A 47 -6.07 -5.20 -9.73
C CYS A 47 -4.95 -4.19 -10.00
N ILE A 48 -5.12 -3.36 -11.03
CA ILE A 48 -4.35 -2.15 -11.23
C ILE A 48 -4.92 -1.04 -10.35
N SER A 49 -4.13 -0.46 -9.45
CA SER A 49 -4.53 0.78 -8.77
C SER A 49 -3.82 2.00 -9.36
N LEU A 50 -4.60 2.97 -9.79
CA LEU A 50 -4.13 4.28 -10.24
C LEU A 50 -4.01 5.23 -9.06
N GLY A 51 -2.94 6.02 -9.02
CA GLY A 51 -2.87 7.17 -8.12
C GLY A 51 -3.92 8.24 -8.46
N LEU A 52 -4.27 9.07 -7.48
CA LEU A 52 -5.32 10.07 -7.58
C LEU A 52 -5.26 10.94 -8.85
N SER A 53 -4.04 11.32 -9.25
CA SER A 53 -3.80 12.25 -10.37
C SER A 53 -3.36 11.57 -11.66
N GLN A 54 -3.17 10.26 -11.67
CA GLN A 54 -2.77 9.54 -12.88
C GLN A 54 -3.88 9.50 -13.93
N ARG A 55 -3.49 9.51 -15.20
CA ARG A 55 -4.41 9.44 -16.33
C ARG A 55 -4.74 7.98 -16.63
N ILE A 56 -6.02 7.68 -16.88
CA ILE A 56 -6.46 6.31 -17.27
C ILE A 56 -5.77 5.85 -18.56
N ARG A 57 -5.47 6.75 -19.47
CA ARG A 57 -4.79 6.44 -20.73
C ARG A 57 -3.38 5.86 -20.58
N THR A 58 -2.83 5.80 -19.36
CA THR A 58 -1.58 5.07 -19.10
C THR A 58 -1.79 3.56 -19.03
N VAL A 59 -3.05 3.10 -18.91
CA VAL A 59 -3.40 1.69 -18.79
C VAL A 59 -3.81 1.15 -20.17
N ASP A 60 -3.30 -0.03 -20.53
CA ASP A 60 -3.76 -0.80 -21.68
C ASP A 60 -5.07 -1.53 -21.31
N GLU A 61 -6.18 -0.91 -21.65
CA GLU A 61 -7.52 -1.43 -21.34
C GLU A 61 -7.80 -2.78 -22.03
N ALA A 62 -7.22 -3.02 -23.20
CA ALA A 62 -7.38 -4.29 -23.91
C ALA A 62 -6.65 -5.42 -23.19
N ALA A 63 -5.43 -5.15 -22.70
CA ALA A 63 -4.66 -6.12 -21.93
C ALA A 63 -5.35 -6.48 -20.61
N ILE A 64 -5.82 -5.48 -19.84
CA ILE A 64 -6.51 -5.75 -18.56
C ILE A 64 -7.82 -6.52 -18.75
N GLN A 65 -8.59 -6.21 -19.80
CA GLN A 65 -9.83 -6.94 -20.11
C GLN A 65 -9.55 -8.39 -20.53
N ARG A 66 -8.55 -8.62 -21.38
CA ARG A 66 -8.13 -9.96 -21.82
C ARG A 66 -7.74 -10.86 -20.63
N ASP A 67 -7.03 -10.31 -19.65
CA ASP A 67 -6.46 -11.08 -18.54
C ASP A 67 -7.32 -11.00 -17.25
N GLY A 68 -8.49 -10.38 -17.30
CA GLY A 68 -9.41 -10.28 -16.16
C GLY A 68 -8.88 -9.44 -15.01
N VAL A 69 -8.00 -8.47 -15.29
CA VAL A 69 -7.43 -7.56 -14.29
C VAL A 69 -8.37 -6.39 -14.06
N ALA A 70 -8.71 -6.12 -12.80
CA ALA A 70 -9.55 -4.98 -12.43
C ALA A 70 -8.76 -3.66 -12.44
N VAL A 71 -9.47 -2.53 -12.47
CA VAL A 71 -8.87 -1.20 -12.32
C VAL A 71 -9.61 -0.42 -11.25
N VAL A 72 -8.87 0.22 -10.35
CA VAL A 72 -9.41 1.13 -9.35
C VAL A 72 -8.54 2.38 -9.24
N ARG A 73 -9.13 3.52 -8.94
CA ARG A 73 -8.39 4.74 -8.58
C ARG A 73 -8.42 4.93 -7.08
N ARG A 74 -7.26 4.93 -6.43
CA ARG A 74 -7.16 5.18 -4.99
C ARG A 74 -7.24 6.68 -4.65
N ALA A 75 -7.61 7.00 -3.41
CA ALA A 75 -7.69 8.38 -2.92
C ALA A 75 -6.30 8.99 -2.66
N THR A 76 -5.27 8.16 -2.54
CA THR A 76 -3.88 8.57 -2.36
C THR A 76 -3.21 8.92 -3.68
N GLY A 77 -2.11 9.65 -3.63
CA GLY A 77 -1.24 9.89 -4.77
C GLY A 77 -0.40 8.68 -5.17
N GLY A 78 0.68 8.93 -5.88
CA GLY A 78 1.62 7.92 -6.36
C GLY A 78 1.30 7.41 -7.77
N LEU A 79 2.07 6.43 -8.21
CA LEU A 79 2.04 5.84 -9.55
C LEU A 79 1.34 4.47 -9.55
N VAL A 80 1.15 3.87 -10.73
CA VAL A 80 0.47 2.57 -10.90
C VAL A 80 1.12 1.47 -10.06
N ILE A 81 0.28 0.66 -9.44
CA ILE A 81 0.64 -0.62 -8.82
C ILE A 81 -0.27 -1.70 -9.38
N LEU A 82 0.31 -2.87 -9.72
CA LEU A 82 -0.42 -4.10 -9.95
C LEU A 82 -0.45 -4.90 -8.64
N HIS A 83 -1.62 -5.07 -8.08
CA HIS A 83 -1.87 -5.84 -6.87
C HIS A 83 -2.19 -7.29 -7.21
N THR A 84 -1.38 -8.21 -6.70
CA THR A 84 -1.51 -9.66 -6.90
C THR A 84 -1.04 -10.42 -5.65
N ASP A 85 0.18 -10.95 -5.67
CA ASP A 85 0.77 -11.82 -4.65
C ASP A 85 1.47 -10.99 -3.56
N GLU A 86 0.73 -10.24 -2.78
CA GLU A 86 1.26 -9.24 -1.85
C GLU A 86 0.58 -9.22 -0.49
N LEU A 87 1.24 -8.60 0.48
CA LEU A 87 0.59 -8.05 1.67
C LEU A 87 0.37 -6.56 1.47
N THR A 88 -0.87 -6.12 1.51
CA THR A 88 -1.20 -4.69 1.63
C THR A 88 -1.51 -4.35 3.08
N TYR A 89 -0.96 -3.24 3.56
CA TYR A 89 -1.35 -2.64 4.84
C TYR A 89 -2.05 -1.30 4.63
N SER A 90 -2.96 -0.95 5.52
CA SER A 90 -3.42 0.44 5.70
C SER A 90 -3.49 0.81 7.17
N ILE A 91 -3.07 2.03 7.49
CA ILE A 91 -3.16 2.60 8.84
C ILE A 91 -3.96 3.89 8.79
N ALA A 92 -5.02 3.96 9.61
CA ALA A 92 -5.87 5.13 9.75
C ALA A 92 -5.66 5.75 11.13
N LEU A 93 -5.42 7.06 11.16
CA LEU A 93 -5.08 7.81 12.36
C LEU A 93 -5.87 9.11 12.43
N PRO A 94 -6.32 9.55 13.61
CA PRO A 94 -6.81 10.92 13.80
C PRO A 94 -5.62 11.89 13.66
N PRO A 95 -5.88 13.18 13.32
CA PRO A 95 -4.83 14.12 12.92
C PRO A 95 -3.88 14.51 14.06
N ASP A 96 -4.34 14.41 15.29
CA ASP A 96 -3.60 14.72 16.50
C ASP A 96 -2.92 13.49 17.15
N HIS A 97 -3.03 12.31 16.54
CA HIS A 97 -2.34 11.13 17.03
C HIS A 97 -0.81 11.32 16.94
N PRO A 98 -0.02 10.95 17.98
CA PRO A 98 1.44 11.14 17.98
C PRO A 98 2.17 10.60 16.74
N ILE A 99 1.68 9.52 16.16
CA ILE A 99 2.23 8.97 14.90
C ILE A 99 1.91 9.90 13.72
N ALA A 100 0.77 10.60 13.72
CA ALA A 100 0.27 11.45 12.65
C ALA A 100 0.77 12.90 12.73
N ILE A 101 1.09 13.41 13.92
CA ILE A 101 1.52 14.81 14.15
C ILE A 101 2.77 15.15 13.34
N GLY A 102 2.79 16.37 12.79
CA GLY A 102 3.85 16.90 11.94
C GLY A 102 3.44 16.90 10.47
N ASP A 103 4.41 17.07 9.59
CA ASP A 103 4.20 16.99 8.14
C ASP A 103 4.04 15.55 7.64
N VAL A 104 3.76 15.41 6.34
CA VAL A 104 3.63 14.11 5.69
C VAL A 104 4.88 13.26 5.90
N MET A 105 6.06 13.87 5.78
CA MET A 105 7.33 13.15 5.86
C MET A 105 7.62 12.65 7.28
N THR A 106 7.29 13.45 8.28
CA THR A 106 7.48 13.09 9.69
C THR A 106 6.64 11.86 10.07
N SER A 107 5.35 11.86 9.72
CA SER A 107 4.48 10.71 9.98
C SER A 107 4.86 9.49 9.15
N TYR A 108 5.23 9.70 7.89
CA TYR A 108 5.69 8.63 7.01
C TYR A 108 6.93 7.91 7.59
N ARG A 109 7.94 8.67 8.06
CA ARG A 109 9.15 8.11 8.68
C ARG A 109 8.85 7.29 9.93
N ARG A 110 7.87 7.71 10.76
CA ARG A 110 7.47 6.95 11.95
C ARG A 110 6.91 5.58 11.55
N ILE A 111 6.02 5.56 10.56
CA ILE A 111 5.41 4.33 10.06
C ILE A 111 6.47 3.46 9.35
N ALA A 112 7.37 4.05 8.58
CA ALA A 112 8.43 3.34 7.88
C ALA A 112 9.36 2.57 8.84
N LYS A 113 9.61 3.08 10.06
CA LYS A 113 10.38 2.34 11.07
C LYS A 113 9.75 0.99 11.43
N ALA A 114 8.42 0.94 11.57
CA ALA A 114 7.72 -0.30 11.84
C ALA A 114 7.78 -1.26 10.64
N ILE A 115 7.67 -0.73 9.41
CA ILE A 115 7.80 -1.54 8.19
C ILE A 115 9.20 -2.13 8.08
N ILE A 116 10.25 -1.34 8.34
CA ILE A 116 11.64 -1.82 8.35
C ILE A 116 11.83 -2.93 9.39
N GLN A 117 11.27 -2.77 10.58
CA GLN A 117 11.33 -3.80 11.61
C GLN A 117 10.60 -5.08 11.15
N ALA A 118 9.44 -4.96 10.50
CA ALA A 118 8.73 -6.11 9.93
C ALA A 118 9.58 -6.83 8.88
N LEU A 119 10.24 -6.09 7.97
CA LEU A 119 11.15 -6.67 6.97
C LEU A 119 12.34 -7.38 7.61
N LYS A 120 12.92 -6.83 8.69
CA LYS A 120 14.00 -7.49 9.44
C LYS A 120 13.54 -8.80 10.06
N ILE A 121 12.34 -8.85 10.65
CA ILE A 121 11.74 -10.09 11.18
C ILE A 121 11.54 -11.11 10.04
N LEU A 122 11.23 -10.67 8.82
CA LEU A 122 11.06 -11.52 7.66
C LEU A 122 12.38 -11.97 7.01
N GLY A 123 13.52 -11.42 7.45
CA GLY A 123 14.85 -11.83 7.00
C GLY A 123 15.58 -10.79 6.14
N VAL A 124 15.00 -9.62 5.88
CA VAL A 124 15.67 -8.51 5.17
C VAL A 124 16.44 -7.68 6.20
N THR A 125 17.65 -8.13 6.56
CA THR A 125 18.43 -7.56 7.68
C THR A 125 18.97 -6.16 7.39
N ASP A 126 19.12 -5.81 6.12
CA ASP A 126 19.67 -4.54 5.63
C ASP A 126 18.57 -3.56 5.17
N ALA A 127 17.30 -3.83 5.50
CA ALA A 127 16.19 -2.93 5.18
C ALA A 127 16.39 -1.54 5.79
N GLN A 128 16.20 -0.51 4.98
CA GLN A 128 16.30 0.90 5.37
C GLN A 128 15.25 1.76 4.66
N ALA A 129 14.99 2.94 5.19
CA ALA A 129 14.21 3.96 4.52
C ALA A 129 15.14 5.13 4.17
N ASP A 130 15.38 5.30 2.89
CA ASP A 130 16.24 6.37 2.39
C ASP A 130 15.43 7.54 1.84
N ALA A 131 15.95 8.75 2.09
CA ALA A 131 15.55 9.92 1.34
C ALA A 131 16.16 9.82 -0.07
N VAL A 132 15.33 9.68 -1.06
CA VAL A 132 15.81 9.66 -2.45
C VAL A 132 16.16 11.06 -2.88
N ALA A 133 17.31 11.23 -3.55
CA ALA A 133 17.72 12.50 -4.11
C ALA A 133 16.68 13.00 -5.13
N LYS A 134 16.42 14.31 -5.15
CA LYS A 134 15.42 14.94 -6.04
C LYS A 134 15.67 14.70 -7.54
N GLU A 135 16.89 14.32 -7.89
CA GLU A 135 17.33 14.08 -9.27
C GLU A 135 16.86 12.73 -9.81
N ASP A 136 16.52 11.77 -8.92
CA ASP A 136 16.10 10.42 -9.30
C ASP A 136 14.57 10.23 -9.32
N LYS A 137 13.78 11.32 -9.39
CA LYS A 137 12.32 11.21 -9.38
C LYS A 137 11.80 10.46 -10.61
N ALA A 138 10.87 9.53 -10.35
CA ALA A 138 10.18 8.77 -11.38
C ALA A 138 9.62 9.68 -12.48
N THR A 139 10.03 9.46 -13.69
CA THR A 139 9.45 10.06 -14.89
C THR A 139 8.42 9.14 -15.56
N GLY A 140 8.43 7.85 -15.21
CA GLY A 140 7.55 6.83 -15.76
C GLY A 140 6.24 6.62 -14.99
N PRO A 141 5.34 5.77 -15.52
CA PRO A 141 4.02 5.54 -14.95
C PRO A 141 3.98 4.57 -13.76
N VAL A 142 5.06 3.81 -13.48
CA VAL A 142 5.09 2.68 -12.53
C VAL A 142 5.67 3.09 -11.19
N CYS A 143 4.99 2.74 -10.09
CA CYS A 143 5.44 3.05 -8.73
C CYS A 143 6.79 2.41 -8.36
N PHE A 144 7.08 1.24 -8.93
CA PHE A 144 8.30 0.48 -8.68
C PHE A 144 9.44 0.78 -9.66
N GLU A 145 9.25 1.69 -10.61
CA GLU A 145 10.26 2.08 -11.60
C GLU A 145 11.31 3.04 -11.05
N ALA A 146 10.90 3.92 -10.17
CA ALA A 146 11.84 4.86 -9.56
C ALA A 146 11.41 5.26 -8.15
N PRO A 147 12.37 5.68 -7.32
CA PRO A 147 12.12 6.02 -5.94
C PRO A 147 11.27 7.29 -5.79
N SER A 148 10.34 7.28 -4.83
CA SER A 148 9.67 8.47 -4.32
C SER A 148 10.45 9.08 -3.15
N ASP A 149 10.07 10.25 -2.66
CA ASP A 149 10.84 11.02 -1.66
C ASP A 149 11.23 10.23 -0.39
N TYR A 150 10.58 9.08 -0.10
CA TYR A 150 10.95 8.12 0.96
C TYR A 150 10.40 6.73 0.64
N GLU A 151 11.29 5.75 0.56
CA GLU A 151 10.94 4.36 0.25
C GLU A 151 11.65 3.38 1.17
N VAL A 152 10.97 2.27 1.43
CA VAL A 152 11.57 1.17 2.17
C VAL A 152 12.25 0.24 1.16
N MET A 153 13.56 0.18 1.23
CA MET A 153 14.44 -0.53 0.31
C MET A 153 15.30 -1.55 1.05
N SER A 154 15.79 -2.56 0.35
CA SER A 154 16.98 -3.29 0.78
C SER A 154 18.21 -2.38 0.64
N ALA A 155 19.23 -2.53 1.49
CA ALA A 155 20.42 -1.70 1.41
C ALA A 155 21.20 -1.96 0.11
N PRO A 156 21.81 -0.92 -0.51
CA PRO A 156 22.52 -1.03 -1.78
C PRO A 156 23.62 -2.11 -1.83
N LYS A 157 24.24 -2.41 -0.68
CA LYS A 157 25.39 -3.33 -0.60
C LYS A 157 25.03 -4.80 -0.79
N ALA A 158 23.82 -5.23 -0.33
CA ALA A 158 23.45 -6.64 -0.35
C ALA A 158 22.65 -7.01 -1.62
N HIS A 159 21.71 -6.14 -2.05
CA HIS A 159 20.74 -6.47 -3.09
C HIS A 159 20.56 -5.36 -4.14
N GLY A 160 21.53 -4.48 -4.30
CA GLY A 160 21.49 -3.44 -5.32
C GLY A 160 20.50 -2.28 -5.04
N GLY A 161 20.06 -2.11 -3.79
CA GLY A 161 19.18 -0.99 -3.42
C GLY A 161 17.77 -1.09 -3.99
N LYS A 162 17.19 -2.28 -4.03
CA LYS A 162 15.85 -2.51 -4.60
C LYS A 162 14.73 -2.11 -3.66
N LYS A 163 13.73 -1.44 -4.20
CA LYS A 163 12.48 -1.10 -3.52
C LYS A 163 11.69 -2.36 -3.18
N LEU A 164 11.27 -2.48 -1.93
CA LEU A 164 10.45 -3.59 -1.44
C LEU A 164 9.03 -3.17 -1.10
N VAL A 165 8.83 -1.96 -0.58
CA VAL A 165 7.52 -1.49 -0.18
C VAL A 165 7.21 -0.15 -0.82
N GLY A 166 6.12 -0.08 -1.56
CA GLY A 166 5.56 1.17 -2.04
C GLY A 166 4.45 1.65 -1.11
N SER A 167 4.53 2.88 -0.62
CA SER A 167 3.52 3.45 0.26
C SER A 167 3.05 4.82 -0.23
N ALA A 168 1.79 5.16 0.07
CA ALA A 168 1.21 6.45 -0.22
C ALA A 168 0.35 6.92 0.96
N GLN A 169 0.42 8.22 1.25
CA GLN A 169 -0.34 8.81 2.34
C GLN A 169 -1.38 9.80 1.80
N TRP A 170 -2.54 9.78 2.40
CA TRP A 170 -3.60 10.75 2.20
C TRP A 170 -3.87 11.47 3.52
N ARG A 171 -3.64 12.75 3.53
CA ARG A 171 -3.85 13.60 4.70
C ARG A 171 -5.01 14.55 4.45
N ARG A 172 -5.96 14.53 5.37
CA ARG A 172 -7.07 15.51 5.46
C ARG A 172 -6.98 16.30 6.75
N VAL A 173 -7.79 17.35 6.86
CA VAL A 173 -7.91 18.14 8.10
C VAL A 173 -8.24 17.25 9.30
N ASN A 174 -9.06 16.22 9.09
CA ASN A 174 -9.60 15.38 10.15
C ASN A 174 -8.91 14.01 10.29
N GLY A 175 -7.91 13.66 9.48
CA GLY A 175 -7.27 12.35 9.60
C GLY A 175 -6.19 12.06 8.58
N VAL A 176 -5.47 10.98 8.86
CA VAL A 176 -4.40 10.44 8.03
C VAL A 176 -4.71 9.00 7.66
N LEU A 177 -4.63 8.69 6.39
CA LEU A 177 -4.63 7.33 5.87
C LEU A 177 -3.31 7.11 5.14
N GLN A 178 -2.53 6.12 5.55
CA GLN A 178 -1.40 5.62 4.77
C GLN A 178 -1.61 4.16 4.44
N HIS A 179 -1.37 3.78 3.21
CA HIS A 179 -1.37 2.39 2.80
C HIS A 179 -0.13 2.07 1.96
N GLY A 180 0.20 0.80 1.87
CA GLY A 180 1.35 0.35 1.08
C GLY A 180 1.29 -1.14 0.81
N SER A 181 2.05 -1.56 -0.21
CA SER A 181 2.13 -2.92 -0.72
C SER A 181 3.53 -3.46 -0.55
N LEU A 182 3.63 -4.67 -0.01
CA LEU A 182 4.82 -5.52 0.01
C LEU A 182 4.57 -6.71 -0.93
N PRO A 183 5.12 -6.72 -2.15
CA PRO A 183 5.09 -7.88 -3.02
C PRO A 183 5.80 -9.07 -2.35
N LEU A 184 5.07 -10.18 -2.14
CA LEU A 184 5.62 -11.37 -1.47
C LEU A 184 6.34 -12.28 -2.46
N THR A 185 5.74 -12.47 -3.63
CA THR A 185 6.21 -13.40 -4.66
C THR A 185 5.82 -12.94 -6.06
N GLY A 186 6.15 -13.72 -7.07
CA GLY A 186 5.82 -13.42 -8.46
C GLY A 186 6.84 -12.54 -9.14
N ASP A 187 6.45 -11.92 -10.25
CA ASP A 187 7.32 -11.04 -11.06
C ASP A 187 6.86 -9.59 -10.94
N ILE A 188 7.67 -8.74 -10.34
CA ILE A 188 7.38 -7.32 -10.18
C ILE A 188 7.26 -6.58 -11.53
N GLY A 189 7.89 -7.10 -12.58
CA GLY A 189 7.82 -6.56 -13.94
C GLY A 189 6.50 -6.83 -14.68
N ARG A 190 5.62 -7.69 -14.14
CA ARG A 190 4.30 -8.01 -14.75
C ARG A 190 3.44 -6.78 -15.01
N VAL A 191 3.57 -5.74 -14.22
CA VAL A 191 2.80 -4.49 -14.37
C VAL A 191 2.96 -3.88 -15.77
N CYS A 192 4.12 -4.06 -16.40
CA CYS A 192 4.43 -3.51 -17.72
C CYS A 192 3.49 -4.01 -18.82
N GLN A 193 2.91 -5.22 -18.68
CA GLN A 193 1.98 -5.82 -19.64
C GLN A 193 0.64 -5.07 -19.73
N TYR A 194 0.32 -4.25 -18.75
CA TYR A 194 -0.96 -3.56 -18.60
C TYR A 194 -0.86 -2.04 -18.78
N LEU A 195 0.27 -1.56 -19.31
CA LEU A 195 0.51 -0.12 -19.45
C LEU A 195 0.88 0.26 -20.88
N ILE A 196 0.34 1.39 -21.33
CA ILE A 196 0.78 2.07 -22.55
C ILE A 196 2.10 2.79 -22.22
N ASP A 197 3.05 2.75 -23.14
CA ASP A 197 4.40 3.35 -22.95
C ASP A 197 5.09 2.87 -21.65
N ALA A 198 4.92 1.57 -21.35
CA ALA A 198 5.52 0.95 -20.18
C ALA A 198 7.05 0.98 -20.24
N PRO A 199 7.75 1.06 -19.07
CA PRO A 199 9.16 0.70 -19.01
C PRO A 199 9.34 -0.79 -19.37
N THR A 200 10.56 -1.20 -19.66
CA THR A 200 10.81 -2.62 -19.84
C THR A 200 10.68 -3.36 -18.49
N PRO A 201 10.22 -4.62 -18.47
CA PRO A 201 10.19 -5.42 -17.23
C PRO A 201 11.56 -5.48 -16.54
N GLU A 202 12.65 -5.50 -17.30
CA GLU A 202 14.03 -5.48 -16.80
C GLU A 202 14.35 -4.18 -16.06
N ALA A 203 13.88 -3.03 -16.56
CA ALA A 203 14.05 -1.75 -15.89
C ALA A 203 13.33 -1.74 -14.53
N VAL A 204 12.10 -2.30 -14.45
CA VAL A 204 11.38 -2.42 -13.19
C VAL A 204 12.12 -3.36 -12.22
N ARG A 205 12.56 -4.54 -12.68
CA ARG A 205 13.33 -5.51 -11.87
C ARG A 205 14.68 -4.97 -11.40
N ALA A 206 15.27 -4.01 -12.12
CA ALA A 206 16.51 -3.36 -11.69
C ALA A 206 16.30 -2.52 -10.43
N HIS A 207 15.12 -1.92 -10.24
CA HIS A 207 14.82 -0.98 -9.16
C HIS A 207 13.94 -1.54 -8.03
N ALA A 208 13.25 -2.66 -8.26
CA ALA A 208 12.37 -3.27 -7.26
C ALA A 208 12.54 -4.79 -7.21
N ALA A 209 12.08 -5.39 -6.11
CA ALA A 209 12.09 -6.82 -5.92
C ALA A 209 10.88 -7.27 -5.08
N THR A 210 10.55 -8.55 -5.16
CA THR A 210 9.64 -9.21 -4.22
C THR A 210 10.40 -9.63 -2.95
N LEU A 211 9.66 -9.86 -1.87
CA LEU A 211 10.26 -10.36 -0.64
C LEU A 211 10.98 -11.70 -0.87
N GLN A 212 10.34 -12.60 -1.64
CA GLN A 212 10.91 -13.92 -1.97
C GLN A 212 12.28 -13.82 -2.66
N GLU A 213 12.46 -12.87 -3.58
CA GLU A 213 13.74 -12.65 -4.28
C GLU A 213 14.85 -12.21 -3.33
N ILE A 214 14.51 -11.40 -2.31
CA ILE A 214 15.50 -10.88 -1.36
C ILE A 214 15.88 -11.90 -0.28
N VAL A 215 14.88 -12.66 0.23
CA VAL A 215 15.14 -13.62 1.32
C VAL A 215 15.35 -15.06 0.81
N GLU A 216 15.31 -15.26 -0.52
CA GLU A 216 15.55 -16.54 -1.22
C GLU A 216 14.67 -17.70 -0.71
N ARG A 217 13.50 -17.39 -0.18
CA ARG A 217 12.51 -18.35 0.32
C ARG A 217 11.10 -17.80 0.24
N SER A 218 10.13 -18.69 0.12
CA SER A 218 8.72 -18.34 0.16
C SER A 218 8.31 -17.83 1.54
N VAL A 219 7.57 -16.74 1.58
CA VAL A 219 6.96 -16.18 2.79
C VAL A 219 5.45 -16.12 2.58
N SER A 220 4.69 -16.81 3.44
CA SER A 220 3.24 -16.77 3.35
C SER A 220 2.69 -15.41 3.80
N TRP A 221 1.49 -15.08 3.30
CA TRP A 221 0.77 -13.88 3.72
C TRP A 221 0.62 -13.81 5.25
N ASP A 222 0.26 -14.91 5.89
CA ASP A 222 0.11 -14.98 7.36
C ASP A 222 1.41 -14.67 8.11
N LYS A 223 2.55 -15.17 7.62
CA LYS A 223 3.86 -14.84 8.22
C LYS A 223 4.19 -13.37 8.06
N ALA A 224 3.92 -12.81 6.89
CA ALA A 224 4.11 -11.38 6.65
C ALA A 224 3.19 -10.53 7.53
N ALA A 225 1.90 -10.91 7.65
CA ALA A 225 0.94 -10.22 8.51
C ALA A 225 1.33 -10.26 9.99
N GLN A 226 1.79 -11.41 10.49
CA GLN A 226 2.31 -11.54 11.87
C GLN A 226 3.54 -10.66 12.12
N ALA A 227 4.47 -10.59 11.15
CA ALA A 227 5.65 -9.73 11.25
C ALA A 227 5.26 -8.24 11.28
N TYR A 228 4.31 -7.82 10.45
CA TYR A 228 3.78 -6.45 10.47
C TYR A 228 3.09 -6.14 11.79
N GLN A 229 2.21 -7.01 12.27
CA GLN A 229 1.54 -6.83 13.56
C GLN A 229 2.55 -6.67 14.72
N GLY A 230 3.52 -7.58 14.84
CA GLY A 230 4.54 -7.52 15.90
C GLY A 230 5.43 -6.29 15.81
N ALA A 231 5.91 -5.97 14.61
CA ALA A 231 6.77 -4.82 14.37
C ALA A 231 6.05 -3.48 14.63
N PHE A 232 4.79 -3.33 14.21
CA PHE A 232 4.00 -2.14 14.49
C PHE A 232 3.72 -1.99 15.98
N ALA A 233 3.39 -3.09 16.69
CA ALA A 233 3.18 -3.09 18.13
C ALA A 233 4.43 -2.60 18.87
N GLU A 234 5.58 -3.20 18.59
CA GLU A 234 6.85 -2.88 19.25
C GLU A 234 7.37 -1.48 18.92
N THR A 235 7.44 -1.15 17.61
CA THR A 235 8.10 0.08 17.15
C THR A 235 7.28 1.34 17.43
N LEU A 236 5.95 1.24 17.42
CA LEU A 236 5.03 2.37 17.57
C LEU A 236 4.34 2.41 18.92
N ASP A 237 4.71 1.52 19.86
CA ASP A 237 4.12 1.40 21.20
C ASP A 237 2.60 1.20 21.14
N ILE A 238 2.15 0.22 20.33
CA ILE A 238 0.75 -0.08 20.05
C ILE A 238 0.32 -1.36 20.75
N GLN A 239 -0.87 -1.33 21.36
CA GLN A 239 -1.60 -2.52 21.77
C GLN A 239 -2.74 -2.79 20.79
N PHE A 240 -2.73 -3.96 20.16
CA PHE A 240 -3.75 -4.34 19.19
C PHE A 240 -4.91 -5.10 19.84
N ALA A 241 -6.14 -4.66 19.54
CA ALA A 241 -7.36 -5.45 19.74
C ALA A 241 -7.85 -5.95 18.37
N PRO A 242 -7.93 -7.28 18.16
CA PRO A 242 -8.56 -7.84 16.95
C PRO A 242 -9.99 -7.34 16.82
N ALA A 243 -10.38 -6.93 15.61
CA ALA A 243 -11.71 -6.40 15.35
C ALA A 243 -12.17 -6.68 13.92
N LEU A 244 -13.47 -6.55 13.71
CA LEU A 244 -14.12 -6.51 12.40
C LEU A 244 -14.57 -5.08 12.13
N LEU A 245 -15.04 -4.81 10.90
CA LEU A 245 -15.69 -3.54 10.60
C LEU A 245 -16.98 -3.41 11.43
N SER A 246 -17.30 -2.18 11.83
CA SER A 246 -18.61 -1.86 12.42
C SER A 246 -19.70 -1.89 11.35
N THR A 247 -20.96 -1.90 11.79
CA THR A 247 -22.12 -1.81 10.88
C THR A 247 -22.06 -0.55 10.01
N GLU A 248 -21.66 0.58 10.60
CA GLU A 248 -21.53 1.87 9.92
C GLU A 248 -20.39 1.86 8.90
N GLU A 249 -19.27 1.20 9.21
CA GLU A 249 -18.16 1.03 8.27
C GLU A 249 -18.56 0.12 7.11
N HIS A 250 -19.34 -0.93 7.35
CA HIS A 250 -19.91 -1.77 6.30
C HIS A 250 -20.85 -0.98 5.39
N SER A 251 -21.77 -0.21 5.96
CA SER A 251 -22.69 0.66 5.22
C SER A 251 -21.94 1.69 4.38
N THR A 252 -20.98 2.39 4.98
CA THR A 252 -20.14 3.37 4.29
C THR A 252 -19.31 2.73 3.18
N THR A 253 -18.81 1.51 3.39
CA THR A 253 -18.08 0.75 2.35
C THR A 253 -19.00 0.50 1.16
N SER A 254 -20.22 0.00 1.38
CA SER A 254 -21.20 -0.28 0.32
C SER A 254 -21.56 0.99 -0.46
N GLU A 255 -21.80 2.10 0.24
CA GLU A 255 -22.05 3.40 -0.38
C GLU A 255 -20.86 3.84 -1.25
N LEU A 256 -19.63 3.75 -0.72
CA LEU A 256 -18.43 4.15 -1.46
C LEU A 256 -18.13 3.25 -2.66
N VAL A 257 -18.45 1.97 -2.60
CA VAL A 257 -18.38 1.09 -3.77
C VAL A 257 -19.37 1.59 -4.83
N ALA A 258 -20.64 1.81 -4.46
CA ALA A 258 -21.67 2.21 -5.41
C ALA A 258 -21.42 3.61 -6.01
N THR A 259 -20.97 4.57 -5.21
CA THR A 259 -20.91 5.99 -5.62
C THR A 259 -19.54 6.46 -6.07
N LYS A 260 -18.47 5.73 -5.76
CA LYS A 260 -17.10 6.16 -6.01
C LYS A 260 -16.25 5.06 -6.63
N TYR A 261 -15.81 4.07 -5.84
CA TYR A 261 -14.75 3.15 -6.24
C TYR A 261 -15.16 2.10 -7.25
N GLY A 262 -16.43 1.72 -7.30
CA GLY A 262 -17.02 0.89 -8.35
C GLY A 262 -17.53 1.68 -9.56
N ASN A 263 -17.31 3.01 -9.61
CA ASN A 263 -17.86 3.88 -10.64
C ASN A 263 -16.78 4.36 -11.62
N ASP A 264 -17.04 4.20 -12.91
CA ASP A 264 -16.16 4.65 -13.99
C ASP A 264 -15.92 6.17 -13.97
N ALA A 265 -16.92 6.97 -13.58
CA ALA A 265 -16.74 8.42 -13.43
C ALA A 265 -15.65 8.79 -12.42
N TRP A 266 -15.40 7.95 -11.42
CA TRP A 266 -14.26 8.10 -10.51
C TRP A 266 -12.99 7.47 -11.06
N ASN A 267 -13.04 6.22 -11.51
CA ASN A 267 -11.85 5.46 -11.90
C ASN A 267 -11.21 6.01 -13.18
N ARG A 268 -12.01 6.50 -14.12
CA ARG A 268 -11.62 6.98 -15.45
C ARG A 268 -11.61 8.51 -15.59
N ARG A 269 -11.76 9.27 -14.53
CA ARG A 269 -11.98 10.74 -14.54
C ARG A 269 -10.85 11.60 -15.11
N ARG A 270 -9.71 11.02 -15.48
CA ARG A 270 -8.54 11.72 -16.05
C ARG A 270 -7.96 10.97 -17.23
#